data_d409ae8e9e17c04ab26694cb94c22afd
#
_entry.id   d409ae8e9e17c04ab26694cb94c22afd
#
_cell.length_a   1.000
_cell.length_b   1.000
_cell.length_c   1.000
_cell.angle_alpha   90.00
_cell.angle_beta   90.00
_cell.angle_gamma   90.00
#
_symmetry.space_group_name_H-M   'P 1'
#
loop_
_entity.id
_entity.type
_entity.pdbx_description
1 polymer ?
#
loop_
_entity_poly.entity_id
_entity_poly.type
_entity_poly.pdbx_seq_one_letter_code
_entity_poly.pdbx_strand_id
1 'polypeptide(L)'
;MELTWHGHSTWHVTVGDTELLIDPFFDNPKTELDPSDVETPDYVLLTHGHADHISHAGEFSDATLVATPELVSYCEDEFGYEDAVGGMGMNLGGTVECGDAYVTMHRADHTNGIMTEYDVDAGMPTGFVISDTKPTQIADEESTTFYDAGDTALMTEMRDVIGPYLEPDAAAVPIGDHFTMGPQQAAIAVDWLDVDVALPQHYDTFPPIEQDPADFEREVDATGGDAEVQVLEADEPFELES
;
A
#
# COMPACT_ATOMS: atom_id res chain seq x y z
N MET A 1 -2.97 -14.66 -5.26
CA MET A 1 -2.68 -13.22 -5.52
C MET A 1 -1.18 -13.10 -5.72
N GLU A 2 -0.71 -12.37 -6.76
CA GLU A 2 0.72 -12.14 -6.93
C GLU A 2 1.08 -10.73 -6.49
N LEU A 3 2.17 -10.58 -5.73
CA LEU A 3 2.69 -9.31 -5.24
C LEU A 3 4.11 -9.11 -5.78
N THR A 4 4.41 -7.96 -6.35
CA THR A 4 5.78 -7.58 -6.72
C THR A 4 6.12 -6.24 -6.07
N TRP A 5 7.17 -6.25 -5.25
CA TRP A 5 7.66 -5.02 -4.61
C TRP A 5 8.73 -4.36 -5.48
N HIS A 6 8.54 -3.10 -5.85
CA HIS A 6 9.50 -2.33 -6.65
C HIS A 6 10.37 -1.40 -5.81
N GLY A 7 10.42 -1.66 -4.50
CA GLY A 7 11.14 -0.80 -3.56
C GLY A 7 10.25 0.30 -2.95
N HIS A 8 10.70 0.87 -1.85
CA HIS A 8 9.98 1.88 -1.08
C HIS A 8 8.59 1.41 -0.68
N SER A 9 7.53 2.07 -1.13
CA SER A 9 6.14 1.66 -0.96
C SER A 9 5.46 1.31 -2.30
N THR A 10 6.25 1.04 -3.34
CA THR A 10 5.71 0.72 -4.68
C THR A 10 5.42 -0.77 -4.79
N TRP A 11 4.15 -1.10 -4.98
CA TRP A 11 3.68 -2.47 -5.14
C TRP A 11 2.92 -2.66 -6.45
N HIS A 12 3.22 -3.74 -7.16
CA HIS A 12 2.40 -4.27 -8.23
C HIS A 12 1.64 -5.47 -7.70
N VAL A 13 0.31 -5.43 -7.78
CA VAL A 13 -0.59 -6.46 -7.25
C VAL A 13 -1.43 -7.02 -8.38
N THR A 14 -1.35 -8.32 -8.61
CA THR A 14 -2.17 -9.02 -9.61
C THR A 14 -3.22 -9.89 -8.93
N VAL A 15 -4.48 -9.65 -9.27
CA VAL A 15 -5.63 -10.44 -8.81
C VAL A 15 -6.40 -10.94 -10.02
N GLY A 16 -6.36 -12.25 -10.28
CA GLY A 16 -6.92 -12.81 -11.51
C GLY A 16 -6.27 -12.21 -12.76
N ASP A 17 -7.06 -11.54 -13.60
CA ASP A 17 -6.57 -10.86 -14.80
C ASP A 17 -6.39 -9.33 -14.57
N THR A 18 -6.53 -8.84 -13.33
CA THR A 18 -6.48 -7.40 -12.99
C THR A 18 -5.15 -7.02 -12.38
N GLU A 19 -4.55 -5.94 -12.87
CA GLU A 19 -3.28 -5.38 -12.41
C GLU A 19 -3.50 -4.04 -11.70
N LEU A 20 -2.94 -3.91 -10.48
CA LEU A 20 -2.98 -2.70 -9.68
C LEU A 20 -1.54 -2.27 -9.35
N LEU A 21 -1.24 -0.99 -9.48
CA LEU A 21 0.05 -0.41 -9.11
C LEU A 21 -0.16 0.61 -7.99
N ILE A 22 0.47 0.38 -6.85
CA ILE A 22 0.36 1.24 -5.66
C ILE A 22 1.59 2.14 -5.60
N ASP A 23 1.39 3.43 -5.36
CA ASP A 23 2.41 4.44 -5.07
C ASP A 23 3.63 4.36 -5.99
N PRO A 24 3.51 4.64 -7.30
CA PRO A 24 4.59 4.48 -8.27
C PRO A 24 5.75 5.47 -8.02
N PHE A 25 6.82 4.94 -7.42
CA PHE A 25 8.08 5.64 -7.14
C PHE A 25 9.28 4.76 -7.51
N PHE A 26 9.77 4.88 -8.74
CA PHE A 26 10.89 4.10 -9.27
C PHE A 26 12.27 4.76 -9.07
N ASP A 27 12.32 6.04 -8.69
CA ASP A 27 13.56 6.76 -8.34
C ASP A 27 14.07 6.34 -6.95
N ASN A 28 14.16 5.03 -6.70
CA ASN A 28 14.63 4.47 -5.43
C ASN A 28 15.74 3.43 -5.67
N PRO A 29 16.66 3.21 -4.70
CA PRO A 29 17.84 2.36 -4.89
C PRO A 29 17.56 0.85 -4.86
N LYS A 30 16.32 0.42 -4.66
CA LYS A 30 15.96 -1.00 -4.56
C LYS A 30 15.64 -1.61 -5.94
N THR A 31 15.11 -0.82 -6.88
CA THR A 31 14.81 -1.25 -8.24
C THR A 31 15.77 -0.65 -9.26
N GLU A 32 15.98 -1.35 -10.38
CA GLU A 32 16.67 -0.84 -11.57
C GLU A 32 15.70 -0.51 -12.70
N LEU A 33 14.37 -0.67 -12.48
CA LEU A 33 13.33 -0.38 -13.48
C LEU A 33 13.08 1.13 -13.57
N ASP A 34 12.92 1.60 -14.82
CA ASP A 34 12.29 2.88 -15.10
C ASP A 34 10.76 2.69 -15.23
N PRO A 35 9.92 3.72 -15.01
CA PRO A 35 8.46 3.61 -15.20
C PRO A 35 8.07 3.05 -16.58
N SER A 36 8.86 3.35 -17.61
CA SER A 36 8.65 2.86 -18.99
C SER A 36 8.93 1.36 -19.19
N ASP A 37 9.53 0.69 -18.23
CA ASP A 37 9.77 -0.75 -18.26
C ASP A 37 8.57 -1.54 -17.69
N VAL A 38 7.64 -0.84 -17.03
CA VAL A 38 6.43 -1.39 -16.45
C VAL A 38 5.24 -1.17 -17.39
N GLU A 39 4.48 -2.22 -17.69
CA GLU A 39 3.25 -2.07 -18.47
C GLU A 39 2.22 -1.25 -17.68
N THR A 40 1.41 -0.47 -18.39
CA THR A 40 0.35 0.33 -17.74
C THR A 40 -0.65 -0.60 -17.07
N PRO A 41 -0.85 -0.51 -15.73
CA PRO A 41 -1.80 -1.35 -15.02
C PRO A 41 -3.25 -0.95 -15.35
N ASP A 42 -4.21 -1.77 -14.94
CA ASP A 42 -5.64 -1.40 -15.03
C ASP A 42 -5.98 -0.26 -14.04
N TYR A 43 -5.35 -0.29 -12.85
CA TYR A 43 -5.59 0.68 -11.79
C TYR A 43 -4.29 1.18 -11.16
N VAL A 44 -4.25 2.48 -10.87
CA VAL A 44 -3.21 3.09 -10.01
C VAL A 44 -3.85 3.49 -8.68
N LEU A 45 -3.29 3.01 -7.58
CA LEU A 45 -3.72 3.32 -6.23
C LEU A 45 -2.73 4.29 -5.59
N LEU A 46 -3.21 5.42 -5.06
CA LEU A 46 -2.34 6.38 -4.37
C LEU A 46 -2.76 6.52 -2.92
N THR A 47 -1.83 6.22 -2.01
CA THR A 47 -2.07 6.30 -0.57
C THR A 47 -2.10 7.74 -0.09
N HIS A 48 -1.19 8.58 -0.59
CA HIS A 48 -1.08 10.00 -0.23
C HIS A 48 -0.21 10.77 -1.24
N GLY A 49 -0.10 12.09 -1.06
CA GLY A 49 0.48 13.00 -2.06
C GLY A 49 1.95 13.34 -1.88
N HIS A 50 2.73 12.63 -1.07
CA HIS A 50 4.18 12.88 -1.00
C HIS A 50 4.90 12.42 -2.27
N ALA A 51 5.99 13.10 -2.61
CA ALA A 51 6.70 12.88 -3.87
C ALA A 51 7.22 11.45 -4.04
N ASP A 52 7.64 10.82 -2.96
CA ASP A 52 8.11 9.43 -2.90
C ASP A 52 6.99 8.37 -3.01
N HIS A 53 5.76 8.81 -3.31
CA HIS A 53 4.60 7.96 -3.61
C HIS A 53 3.97 8.28 -4.95
N ILE A 54 3.98 9.56 -5.38
CA ILE A 54 3.26 9.99 -6.59
C ILE A 54 4.15 10.43 -7.75
N SER A 55 5.50 10.43 -7.61
CA SER A 55 6.39 11.03 -8.61
C SER A 55 6.23 10.47 -10.01
N HIS A 56 5.91 9.19 -10.15
CA HIS A 56 5.73 8.55 -11.45
C HIS A 56 4.27 8.20 -11.76
N ALA A 57 3.30 8.66 -10.94
CA ALA A 57 1.88 8.42 -11.20
C ALA A 57 1.46 8.94 -12.60
N GLY A 58 2.03 10.05 -13.04
CA GLY A 58 1.73 10.63 -14.35
C GLY A 58 2.13 9.76 -15.56
N GLU A 59 3.08 8.84 -15.39
CA GLU A 59 3.50 7.92 -16.46
C GLU A 59 2.44 6.83 -16.72
N PHE A 60 1.49 6.64 -15.79
CA PHE A 60 0.42 5.65 -15.83
C PHE A 60 -0.98 6.29 -15.94
N SER A 61 -1.08 7.51 -16.47
CA SER A 61 -2.33 8.26 -16.49
C SER A 61 -3.43 7.68 -17.41
N ASP A 62 -3.11 6.68 -18.21
CA ASP A 62 -4.09 5.89 -18.98
C ASP A 62 -4.84 4.87 -18.11
N ALA A 63 -4.37 4.57 -16.87
CA ALA A 63 -5.02 3.69 -15.91
C ALA A 63 -6.19 4.39 -15.18
N THR A 64 -7.08 3.61 -14.55
CA THR A 64 -8.11 4.17 -13.66
C THR A 64 -7.53 4.48 -12.28
N LEU A 65 -7.67 5.73 -11.82
CA LEU A 65 -7.13 6.17 -10.54
C LEU A 65 -8.02 5.78 -9.35
N VAL A 66 -7.40 5.26 -8.29
CA VAL A 66 -8.03 4.96 -6.99
C VAL A 66 -7.32 5.78 -5.91
N ALA A 67 -7.92 6.87 -5.50
CA ALA A 67 -7.37 7.76 -4.49
C ALA A 67 -8.49 8.55 -3.79
N THR A 68 -8.14 9.39 -2.80
CA THR A 68 -9.09 10.36 -2.22
C THR A 68 -9.51 11.41 -3.26
N PRO A 69 -10.70 12.01 -3.14
CA PRO A 69 -11.17 13.00 -4.13
C PRO A 69 -10.23 14.20 -4.31
N GLU A 70 -9.55 14.62 -3.24
CA GLU A 70 -8.60 15.71 -3.27
C GLU A 70 -7.36 15.35 -4.11
N LEU A 71 -6.86 14.13 -3.94
CA LEU A 71 -5.70 13.64 -4.69
C LEU A 71 -6.07 13.33 -6.14
N VAL A 72 -7.28 12.80 -6.39
CA VAL A 72 -7.81 12.62 -7.76
C VAL A 72 -7.82 13.95 -8.50
N SER A 73 -8.37 15.01 -7.88
CA SER A 73 -8.43 16.33 -8.52
C SER A 73 -7.04 16.89 -8.85
N TYR A 74 -6.05 16.66 -7.99
CA TYR A 74 -4.67 17.02 -8.27
C TYR A 74 -4.10 16.24 -9.46
N CYS A 75 -4.30 14.92 -9.49
CA CYS A 75 -3.79 14.06 -10.56
C CYS A 75 -4.46 14.33 -11.91
N GLU A 76 -5.75 14.70 -11.94
CA GLU A 76 -6.44 15.16 -13.14
C GLU A 76 -5.79 16.44 -13.70
N ASP A 77 -5.50 17.40 -12.83
CA ASP A 77 -4.95 18.69 -13.24
C ASP A 77 -3.45 18.62 -13.63
N GLU A 78 -2.64 17.86 -12.90
CA GLU A 78 -1.18 17.86 -13.04
C GLU A 78 -0.64 16.69 -13.85
N PHE A 79 -1.28 15.51 -13.78
CA PHE A 79 -0.82 14.29 -14.43
C PHE A 79 -1.69 13.88 -15.63
N GLY A 80 -2.88 14.47 -15.78
CA GLY A 80 -3.75 14.24 -16.93
C GLY A 80 -4.58 12.97 -16.85
N TYR A 81 -4.83 12.43 -15.66
CA TYR A 81 -5.78 11.34 -15.51
C TYR A 81 -7.17 11.75 -16.02
N GLU A 82 -7.80 10.89 -16.82
CA GLU A 82 -9.15 11.11 -17.34
C GLU A 82 -10.18 10.24 -16.62
N ASP A 83 -9.76 9.13 -15.98
CA ASP A 83 -10.61 8.18 -15.30
C ASP A 83 -10.21 7.96 -13.83
N ALA A 84 -11.20 8.00 -12.94
CA ALA A 84 -11.07 7.63 -11.55
C ALA A 84 -12.28 6.80 -11.10
N VAL A 85 -12.10 5.92 -10.10
CA VAL A 85 -13.21 5.11 -9.57
C VAL A 85 -14.36 6.01 -9.13
N GLY A 86 -15.58 5.67 -9.55
CA GLY A 86 -16.77 6.47 -9.27
C GLY A 86 -16.77 7.86 -9.91
N GLY A 87 -15.80 8.18 -10.78
CA GLY A 87 -15.66 9.46 -11.48
C GLY A 87 -15.12 10.61 -10.60
N MET A 88 -14.66 10.32 -9.38
CA MET A 88 -14.08 11.31 -8.45
C MET A 88 -13.20 10.68 -7.35
N GLY A 89 -12.83 9.41 -7.49
CA GLY A 89 -12.13 8.67 -6.44
C GLY A 89 -13.06 8.04 -5.41
N MET A 90 -12.48 7.64 -4.29
CA MET A 90 -13.20 7.02 -3.16
C MET A 90 -12.79 7.65 -1.84
N ASN A 91 -13.39 7.23 -0.74
CA ASN A 91 -13.10 7.78 0.58
C ASN A 91 -13.02 6.66 1.64
N LEU A 92 -12.47 7.00 2.80
CA LEU A 92 -12.24 6.10 3.92
C LEU A 92 -13.48 5.26 4.26
N GLY A 93 -13.26 3.96 4.46
CA GLY A 93 -14.30 2.99 4.75
C GLY A 93 -15.11 2.54 3.53
N GLY A 94 -14.85 3.10 2.34
CA GLY A 94 -15.44 2.64 1.09
C GLY A 94 -14.74 1.39 0.57
N THR A 95 -15.50 0.54 -0.14
CA THR A 95 -14.98 -0.58 -0.92
C THR A 95 -15.44 -0.42 -2.36
N VAL A 96 -14.51 -0.50 -3.31
CA VAL A 96 -14.78 -0.45 -4.75
C VAL A 96 -14.36 -1.76 -5.42
N GLU A 97 -15.05 -2.13 -6.47
CA GLU A 97 -14.69 -3.25 -7.34
C GLU A 97 -13.75 -2.72 -8.43
N CYS A 98 -12.58 -3.32 -8.52
CA CYS A 98 -11.54 -3.02 -9.49
C CYS A 98 -11.24 -4.31 -10.27
N GLY A 99 -12.00 -4.58 -11.33
CA GLY A 99 -11.87 -5.84 -12.08
C GLY A 99 -12.12 -7.06 -11.20
N ASP A 100 -11.12 -7.93 -11.06
CA ASP A 100 -11.16 -9.12 -10.21
C ASP A 100 -10.84 -8.83 -8.73
N ALA A 101 -10.47 -7.58 -8.41
CA ALA A 101 -10.11 -7.16 -7.06
C ALA A 101 -11.19 -6.29 -6.40
N TYR A 102 -11.26 -6.35 -5.08
CA TYR A 102 -11.99 -5.41 -4.23
C TYR A 102 -11.00 -4.61 -3.40
N VAL A 103 -11.07 -3.28 -3.50
CA VAL A 103 -10.19 -2.35 -2.79
C VAL A 103 -10.98 -1.61 -1.73
N THR A 104 -10.60 -1.79 -0.46
CA THR A 104 -11.17 -1.07 0.68
C THR A 104 -10.17 -0.05 1.18
N MET A 105 -10.55 1.23 1.21
CA MET A 105 -9.69 2.31 1.68
C MET A 105 -9.80 2.51 3.18
N HIS A 106 -8.66 2.50 3.86
CA HIS A 106 -8.53 2.83 5.28
C HIS A 106 -7.65 4.08 5.46
N ARG A 107 -7.82 4.78 6.59
CA ARG A 107 -6.95 5.90 6.89
C ARG A 107 -5.55 5.40 7.27
N ALA A 108 -4.56 6.26 7.06
CA ALA A 108 -3.25 6.19 7.67
C ALA A 108 -3.03 7.40 8.58
N ASP A 109 -2.25 7.25 9.65
CA ASP A 109 -1.88 8.35 10.54
C ASP A 109 -0.55 8.97 10.08
N HIS A 110 -0.65 9.85 9.09
CA HIS A 110 0.49 10.50 8.45
C HIS A 110 0.09 11.92 7.98
N THR A 111 1.03 12.67 7.42
CA THR A 111 0.75 13.95 6.76
C THR A 111 0.47 13.71 5.26
N ASN A 112 -0.24 14.65 4.61
CA ASN A 112 -0.62 14.51 3.20
C ASN A 112 -0.54 15.85 2.44
N GLY A 113 0.58 16.55 2.60
CA GLY A 113 0.84 17.78 1.83
C GLY A 113 1.61 17.48 0.56
N ILE A 114 1.10 17.91 -0.60
CA ILE A 114 1.86 17.89 -1.84
C ILE A 114 2.78 19.10 -1.83
N MET A 115 4.09 18.84 -1.77
CA MET A 115 5.12 19.87 -1.69
C MET A 115 5.38 20.50 -3.07
N THR A 116 4.61 21.52 -3.37
CA THR A 116 4.77 22.39 -4.55
C THR A 116 5.27 23.78 -4.10
N GLU A 117 5.27 24.77 -4.99
CA GLU A 117 5.51 26.17 -4.61
C GLU A 117 4.50 26.68 -3.57
N TYR A 118 3.29 26.11 -3.60
CA TYR A 118 2.25 26.28 -2.57
C TYR A 118 1.83 24.89 -2.10
N ASP A 119 1.94 24.62 -0.81
CA ASP A 119 1.49 23.35 -0.24
C ASP A 119 0.01 23.10 -0.63
N VAL A 120 -0.24 21.95 -1.26
CA VAL A 120 -1.58 21.50 -1.60
C VAL A 120 -1.96 20.40 -0.64
N ASP A 121 -3.14 20.50 -0.05
CA ASP A 121 -3.71 19.45 0.80
C ASP A 121 -4.30 18.35 -0.09
N ALA A 122 -3.78 17.13 0.02
CA ALA A 122 -4.25 15.97 -0.72
C ALA A 122 -5.28 15.12 0.05
N GLY A 123 -5.90 15.69 1.08
CA GLY A 123 -6.90 15.02 1.91
C GLY A 123 -6.30 14.17 3.02
N MET A 124 -6.96 13.08 3.39
CA MET A 124 -6.46 12.15 4.41
C MET A 124 -5.50 11.14 3.76
N PRO A 125 -4.34 10.85 4.39
CA PRO A 125 -3.50 9.74 3.96
C PRO A 125 -4.23 8.42 4.21
N THR A 126 -3.95 7.44 3.35
CA THR A 126 -4.69 6.18 3.31
C THR A 126 -3.76 4.97 3.21
N GLY A 127 -4.31 3.80 3.51
CA GLY A 127 -3.82 2.49 3.13
C GLY A 127 -4.95 1.72 2.45
N PHE A 128 -4.63 0.59 1.85
CA PHE A 128 -5.57 -0.22 1.08
C PHE A 128 -5.60 -1.66 1.56
N VAL A 129 -6.80 -2.20 1.75
CA VAL A 129 -7.01 -3.65 1.86
C VAL A 129 -7.54 -4.13 0.52
N ILE A 130 -6.78 -5.02 -0.13
CA ILE A 130 -7.06 -5.56 -1.45
C ILE A 130 -7.39 -7.04 -1.29
N SER A 131 -8.56 -7.47 -1.77
CA SER A 131 -9.03 -8.84 -1.68
C SER A 131 -9.60 -9.34 -3.01
N ASP A 132 -9.50 -10.64 -3.28
CA ASP A 132 -10.06 -11.29 -4.45
C ASP A 132 -11.56 -11.54 -4.33
N THR A 133 -12.11 -11.45 -3.13
CA THR A 133 -13.55 -11.52 -2.88
C THR A 133 -14.03 -10.29 -2.12
N LYS A 134 -15.30 -9.92 -2.31
CA LYS A 134 -15.87 -8.76 -1.62
C LYS A 134 -15.92 -8.99 -0.10
N PRO A 135 -15.29 -8.15 0.72
CA PRO A 135 -15.35 -8.27 2.17
C PRO A 135 -16.80 -8.28 2.67
N THR A 136 -17.19 -9.32 3.41
CA THR A 136 -18.53 -9.47 3.96
C THR A 136 -18.54 -10.46 5.14
N GLN A 137 -19.39 -10.19 6.12
CA GLN A 137 -19.58 -11.06 7.31
C GLN A 137 -20.55 -12.23 7.04
N ILE A 138 -21.08 -12.38 5.84
CA ILE A 138 -22.08 -13.40 5.50
C ILE A 138 -21.64 -14.35 4.38
N ALA A 139 -20.45 -14.17 3.80
CA ALA A 139 -19.87 -15.12 2.86
C ALA A 139 -19.09 -16.20 3.63
N ASP A 140 -19.22 -17.45 3.16
CA ASP A 140 -18.43 -18.60 3.62
C ASP A 140 -17.29 -18.90 2.60
N GLU A 141 -16.80 -17.89 1.88
CA GLU A 141 -15.76 -18.05 0.87
C GLU A 141 -14.44 -17.61 1.50
N GLU A 142 -13.42 -18.44 1.35
CA GLU A 142 -12.04 -18.06 1.65
C GLU A 142 -11.62 -16.95 0.68
N SER A 143 -10.91 -15.95 1.17
CA SER A 143 -10.44 -14.80 0.40
C SER A 143 -8.95 -14.67 0.58
N THR A 144 -8.23 -14.36 -0.51
CA THR A 144 -6.83 -13.91 -0.39
C THR A 144 -6.83 -12.40 -0.25
N THR A 145 -6.26 -11.91 0.84
CA THR A 145 -6.34 -10.50 1.22
C THR A 145 -4.97 -9.92 1.57
N PHE A 146 -4.61 -8.83 0.92
CA PHE A 146 -3.38 -8.08 1.16
C PHE A 146 -3.70 -6.70 1.73
N TYR A 147 -3.02 -6.30 2.80
CA TYR A 147 -3.09 -4.96 3.37
C TYR A 147 -1.80 -4.19 3.10
N ASP A 148 -1.89 -3.13 2.32
CA ASP A 148 -0.87 -2.09 2.24
C ASP A 148 -1.20 -0.97 3.24
N ALA A 149 -0.36 -0.79 4.24
CA ALA A 149 -0.59 0.20 5.29
C ALA A 149 -0.33 1.65 4.82
N GLY A 150 0.35 1.81 3.69
CA GLY A 150 0.89 3.11 3.28
C GLY A 150 1.86 3.67 4.31
N ASP A 151 2.07 4.97 4.30
CA ASP A 151 2.85 5.65 5.33
C ASP A 151 1.98 5.94 6.54
N THR A 152 2.33 5.33 7.67
CA THR A 152 1.52 5.44 8.89
C THR A 152 2.32 5.28 10.17
N ALA A 153 1.81 5.88 11.23
CA ALA A 153 2.10 5.49 12.61
C ALA A 153 1.30 4.23 12.99
N LEU A 154 1.60 3.64 14.14
CA LEU A 154 0.81 2.53 14.71
C LEU A 154 -0.60 3.02 15.07
N MET A 155 -1.62 2.41 14.48
CA MET A 155 -3.02 2.78 14.67
C MET A 155 -3.83 1.68 15.34
N THR A 156 -4.74 2.06 16.23
CA THR A 156 -5.63 1.09 16.88
C THR A 156 -6.62 0.42 15.92
N GLU A 157 -6.90 1.03 14.77
CA GLU A 157 -7.74 0.44 13.71
C GLU A 157 -7.16 -0.87 13.16
N MET A 158 -5.84 -1.04 13.17
CA MET A 158 -5.20 -2.30 12.80
C MET A 158 -5.69 -3.44 13.70
N ARG A 159 -5.76 -3.19 15.02
CA ARG A 159 -6.23 -4.14 16.02
C ARG A 159 -7.76 -4.28 16.07
N ASP A 160 -8.49 -3.17 15.97
CA ASP A 160 -9.91 -3.12 16.31
C ASP A 160 -10.81 -3.28 15.07
N VAL A 161 -10.28 -3.09 13.85
CA VAL A 161 -11.05 -3.12 12.61
C VAL A 161 -10.39 -3.98 11.53
N ILE A 162 -9.13 -3.67 11.13
CA ILE A 162 -8.53 -4.30 9.96
C ILE A 162 -8.26 -5.79 10.22
N GLY A 163 -7.52 -6.13 11.27
CA GLY A 163 -7.25 -7.53 11.63
C GLY A 163 -8.55 -8.35 11.78
N PRO A 164 -9.46 -8.00 12.72
CA PRO A 164 -10.57 -8.88 13.06
C PRO A 164 -11.75 -8.90 12.06
N TYR A 165 -11.81 -7.99 11.08
CA TYR A 165 -12.96 -7.89 10.17
C TYR A 165 -12.60 -7.91 8.69
N LEU A 166 -11.36 -7.63 8.33
CA LEU A 166 -10.88 -7.74 6.96
C LEU A 166 -9.86 -8.85 6.79
N GLU A 167 -9.35 -9.39 7.90
CA GLU A 167 -8.59 -10.63 8.01
C GLU A 167 -7.52 -10.76 6.90
N PRO A 168 -6.55 -9.79 6.80
CA PRO A 168 -5.54 -9.86 5.76
C PRO A 168 -4.59 -11.05 6.00
N ASP A 169 -4.26 -11.79 4.93
CA ASP A 169 -3.27 -12.88 4.97
C ASP A 169 -1.84 -12.31 5.00
N ALA A 170 -1.65 -11.18 4.32
CA ALA A 170 -0.37 -10.46 4.32
C ALA A 170 -0.55 -8.96 4.56
N ALA A 171 0.45 -8.35 5.21
CA ALA A 171 0.51 -6.90 5.38
C ALA A 171 1.87 -6.33 5.03
N ALA A 172 1.89 -5.33 4.15
CA ALA A 172 3.03 -4.46 3.93
C ALA A 172 2.99 -3.31 4.94
N VAL A 173 4.01 -3.24 5.79
CA VAL A 173 4.10 -2.25 6.87
C VAL A 173 5.39 -1.46 6.79
N PRO A 174 5.36 -0.13 6.94
CA PRO A 174 6.56 0.68 6.91
C PRO A 174 7.42 0.42 8.17
N ILE A 175 8.74 0.28 7.97
CA ILE A 175 9.69 0.04 9.05
C ILE A 175 10.79 1.12 9.13
N GLY A 176 10.74 2.15 8.30
CA GLY A 176 11.79 3.17 8.17
C GLY A 176 12.00 4.05 9.39
N ASP A 177 11.13 3.97 10.40
CA ASP A 177 11.15 4.83 11.60
C ASP A 177 11.00 6.32 11.19
N HIS A 178 11.68 7.22 11.73
CA HIS A 178 11.74 8.65 11.47
C HIS A 178 10.45 9.34 10.97
N PHE A 179 9.84 8.86 9.89
CA PHE A 179 8.61 9.41 9.28
C PHE A 179 7.38 8.51 9.49
N THR A 180 7.59 7.21 9.72
CA THR A 180 6.58 6.18 9.84
C THR A 180 6.82 5.31 11.06
N MET A 181 6.19 4.14 11.15
CA MET A 181 6.56 3.13 12.15
C MET A 181 8.03 2.72 11.97
N GLY A 182 8.69 2.42 13.08
CA GLY A 182 9.96 1.68 13.10
C GLY A 182 9.73 0.20 13.38
N PRO A 183 10.78 -0.65 13.36
CA PRO A 183 10.67 -2.10 13.51
C PRO A 183 9.80 -2.57 14.67
N GLN A 184 9.93 -1.98 15.85
CA GLN A 184 9.13 -2.34 17.02
C GLN A 184 7.63 -2.05 16.84
N GLN A 185 7.28 -0.87 16.31
CA GLN A 185 5.87 -0.49 16.12
C GLN A 185 5.25 -1.32 14.99
N ALA A 186 5.99 -1.57 13.92
CA ALA A 186 5.56 -2.41 12.82
C ALA A 186 5.32 -3.87 13.29
N ALA A 187 6.16 -4.41 14.17
CA ALA A 187 5.94 -5.73 14.77
C ALA A 187 4.65 -5.79 15.62
N ILE A 188 4.35 -4.72 16.37
CA ILE A 188 3.07 -4.62 17.10
C ILE A 188 1.89 -4.54 16.12
N ALA A 189 2.04 -3.83 14.99
CA ALA A 189 1.02 -3.77 13.96
C ALA A 189 0.74 -5.16 13.37
N VAL A 190 1.77 -5.92 13.05
CA VAL A 190 1.70 -7.31 12.56
C VAL A 190 0.95 -8.20 13.54
N ASP A 191 1.32 -8.16 14.84
CA ASP A 191 0.61 -8.90 15.90
C ASP A 191 -0.87 -8.51 16.01
N TRP A 192 -1.19 -7.23 15.85
CA TRP A 192 -2.57 -6.73 15.90
C TRP A 192 -3.40 -7.08 14.68
N LEU A 193 -2.76 -7.19 13.52
CA LEU A 193 -3.40 -7.57 12.26
C LEU A 193 -3.67 -9.08 12.19
N ASP A 194 -2.90 -9.89 12.94
CA ASP A 194 -2.97 -11.35 12.96
C ASP A 194 -2.75 -11.96 11.55
N VAL A 195 -1.78 -11.41 10.81
CA VAL A 195 -1.43 -11.85 9.45
C VAL A 195 -0.48 -13.06 9.47
N ASP A 196 -0.54 -13.87 8.42
CA ASP A 196 0.42 -14.97 8.22
C ASP A 196 1.76 -14.46 7.67
N VAL A 197 1.73 -13.40 6.83
CA VAL A 197 2.93 -12.85 6.17
C VAL A 197 3.08 -11.36 6.46
N ALA A 198 4.25 -10.99 6.98
CA ALA A 198 4.63 -9.60 7.22
C ALA A 198 5.71 -9.14 6.21
N LEU A 199 5.40 -8.10 5.45
CA LEU A 199 6.22 -7.56 4.37
C LEU A 199 6.75 -6.18 4.78
N PRO A 200 8.07 -6.03 5.05
CA PRO A 200 8.63 -4.71 5.37
C PRO A 200 8.68 -3.83 4.11
N GLN A 201 8.25 -2.57 4.26
CA GLN A 201 8.33 -1.54 3.21
C GLN A 201 8.84 -0.21 3.76
N HIS A 202 9.05 0.78 2.90
CA HIS A 202 9.46 2.15 3.23
C HIS A 202 10.72 2.21 4.11
N TYR A 203 11.80 1.52 3.67
CA TYR A 203 13.09 1.50 4.36
C TYR A 203 14.26 1.49 3.37
N ASP A 204 15.44 1.96 3.81
CA ASP A 204 16.72 1.97 3.06
C ASP A 204 16.69 2.71 1.70
N THR A 205 15.74 3.59 1.47
CA THR A 205 15.66 4.38 0.24
C THR A 205 16.21 5.80 0.43
N PHE A 206 16.21 6.29 1.65
CA PHE A 206 16.84 7.57 2.04
C PHE A 206 17.63 7.42 3.35
N PRO A 207 18.68 8.22 3.57
CA PRO A 207 19.49 8.12 4.81
C PRO A 207 18.70 8.21 6.12
N PRO A 208 17.61 9.02 6.26
CA PRO A 208 16.83 9.05 7.50
C PRO A 208 16.05 7.77 7.82
N ILE A 209 15.79 6.91 6.82
CA ILE A 209 15.00 5.68 6.96
C ILE A 209 15.82 4.41 6.73
N GLU A 210 17.14 4.48 6.97
CA GLU A 210 17.99 3.30 6.96
C GLU A 210 17.61 2.38 8.12
N GLN A 211 17.16 1.16 7.80
CA GLN A 211 16.77 0.12 8.74
C GLN A 211 17.24 -1.25 8.27
N ASP A 212 17.64 -2.11 9.20
CA ASP A 212 17.91 -3.51 8.91
C ASP A 212 16.63 -4.32 9.08
N PRO A 213 16.08 -4.94 8.01
CA PRO A 213 14.87 -5.76 8.12
C PRO A 213 15.03 -6.95 9.08
N ALA A 214 16.27 -7.38 9.38
CA ALA A 214 16.52 -8.37 10.43
C ALA A 214 16.18 -7.86 11.84
N ASP A 215 16.18 -6.54 12.08
CA ASP A 215 15.69 -5.95 13.32
C ASP A 215 14.16 -6.09 13.41
N PHE A 216 13.45 -5.88 12.31
CA PHE A 216 12.01 -6.09 12.23
C PHE A 216 11.63 -7.56 12.46
N GLU A 217 12.32 -8.51 11.79
CA GLU A 217 12.10 -9.94 12.00
C GLU A 217 12.26 -10.32 13.50
N ARG A 218 13.30 -9.82 14.16
CA ARG A 218 13.50 -10.07 15.62
C ARG A 218 12.41 -9.48 16.49
N GLU A 219 11.88 -8.31 16.14
CA GLU A 219 10.77 -7.70 16.88
C GLU A 219 9.46 -8.46 16.64
N VAL A 220 9.19 -8.96 15.43
CA VAL A 220 8.04 -9.83 15.14
C VAL A 220 8.14 -11.14 15.92
N ASP A 221 9.29 -11.81 15.91
CA ASP A 221 9.54 -13.02 16.72
C ASP A 221 9.29 -12.78 18.22
N ALA A 222 9.61 -11.57 18.70
CA ALA A 222 9.44 -11.22 20.11
C ALA A 222 7.98 -10.98 20.52
N THR A 223 7.05 -10.74 19.61
CA THR A 223 5.61 -10.66 19.91
C THR A 223 5.05 -12.02 20.31
N GLY A 224 5.60 -13.09 19.75
CA GLY A 224 5.19 -14.46 19.95
C GLY A 224 3.99 -14.87 19.09
N GLY A 225 3.64 -14.07 18.09
CA GLY A 225 2.71 -14.42 17.02
C GLY A 225 3.31 -15.44 16.02
N ASP A 226 2.51 -15.88 15.09
CA ASP A 226 2.88 -16.91 14.10
C ASP A 226 3.27 -16.31 12.73
N ALA A 227 3.27 -14.96 12.58
CA ALA A 227 3.56 -14.27 11.34
C ALA A 227 5.00 -14.52 10.85
N GLU A 228 5.15 -14.84 9.56
CA GLU A 228 6.45 -14.98 8.91
C GLU A 228 6.86 -13.66 8.24
N VAL A 229 8.04 -13.15 8.55
CA VAL A 229 8.59 -11.95 7.88
C VAL A 229 9.22 -12.37 6.55
N GLN A 230 8.69 -11.85 5.45
CA GLN A 230 9.23 -12.04 4.11
C GLN A 230 9.90 -10.74 3.63
N VAL A 231 11.23 -10.75 3.58
CA VAL A 231 12.01 -9.64 3.00
C VAL A 231 12.17 -9.93 1.51
N LEU A 232 11.34 -9.28 0.69
CA LEU A 232 11.36 -9.50 -0.75
C LEU A 232 12.58 -8.87 -1.42
N GLU A 233 13.11 -9.51 -2.44
CA GLU A 233 13.98 -8.87 -3.41
C GLU A 233 13.10 -8.02 -4.35
N ALA A 234 13.53 -6.79 -4.65
CA ALA A 234 12.73 -5.93 -5.52
C ALA A 234 12.62 -6.54 -6.94
N ASP A 235 11.49 -6.27 -7.59
CA ASP A 235 11.16 -6.70 -8.95
C ASP A 235 10.94 -8.22 -9.11
N GLU A 236 10.97 -8.99 -8.01
CA GLU A 236 10.70 -10.43 -8.06
C GLU A 236 9.27 -10.72 -7.55
N PRO A 237 8.49 -11.54 -8.28
CA PRO A 237 7.12 -11.84 -7.90
C PRO A 237 7.06 -12.75 -6.67
N PHE A 238 6.11 -12.49 -5.80
CA PHE A 238 5.76 -13.29 -4.62
C PHE A 238 4.29 -13.73 -4.69
N GLU A 239 4.07 -15.05 -4.65
CA GLU A 239 2.72 -15.62 -4.63
C GLU A 239 2.17 -15.65 -3.20
N LEU A 240 1.09 -14.91 -2.96
CA LEU A 240 0.32 -14.94 -1.72
C LEU A 240 -0.79 -15.97 -1.85
N GLU A 241 -0.73 -17.00 -1.02
CA GLU A 241 -1.77 -18.03 -0.87
C GLU A 241 -2.64 -17.71 0.37
N SER A 242 -3.91 -18.06 0.33
CA SER A 242 -4.85 -17.97 1.46
C SER A 242 -4.71 -19.15 2.41
#